data_13327ae36fdeb928a5e7b3ad29ef2977
#
_entry.id   13327ae36fdeb928a5e7b3ad29ef2977
#
_cell.length_a   1.000
_cell.length_b   1.000
_cell.length_c   1.000
_cell.angle_alpha   90.00
_cell.angle_beta   90.00
_cell.angle_gamma   90.00
#
_symmetry.space_group_name_H-M   'P 1'
#
loop_
_entity.id
_entity.type
_entity.pdbx_description
1 polymer ?
#
loop_
_entity_poly.entity_id
_entity_poly.type
_entity_poly.pdbx_seq_one_letter_code
_entity_poly.pdbx_strand_id
1 'polypeptide(L)'
;MFNQITVIGPGLLGASICLAVRERCLARRIVVWTRKESSNKKSKQNLDIDHVVNDLEESVVGSDMVILCTPVETIPQILELIVQKLKNDSIVTDVGSVKLSICRTAKDLFKSSSANFIGSHPMAGSEKSGMDYATASLFEDRPCILTPAVDFKNQEKFNLLKIFWENLGMVVHKKTPFEHDRIISQLSHLPHLISSVLSYSLSDSGEDERELAGQGLKDMIRISEGEPNLWSGILMENKENLLCCLD
;
A
#
# COMPACT_ATOMS: atom_id res chain seq x y z
N MET A 1 -21.35 1.16 4.67
CA MET A 1 -20.73 1.99 5.73
C MET A 1 -20.21 1.06 6.81
N PHE A 2 -18.92 1.16 7.14
CA PHE A 2 -18.27 0.36 8.19
C PHE A 2 -18.50 0.99 9.57
N ASN A 3 -18.60 0.16 10.62
CA ASN A 3 -18.63 0.69 11.98
C ASN A 3 -17.23 1.17 12.39
N GLN A 4 -16.19 0.36 12.13
CA GLN A 4 -14.80 0.72 12.40
C GLN A 4 -13.88 0.28 11.27
N ILE A 5 -13.01 1.20 10.82
CA ILE A 5 -11.86 0.90 9.96
C ILE A 5 -10.59 1.17 10.76
N THR A 6 -9.62 0.24 10.71
CA THR A 6 -8.29 0.44 11.27
C THR A 6 -7.26 0.57 10.15
N VAL A 7 -6.45 1.63 10.21
CA VAL A 7 -5.32 1.87 9.31
C VAL A 7 -4.01 1.65 10.05
N ILE A 8 -3.21 0.72 9.58
CA ILE A 8 -1.91 0.38 10.17
C ILE A 8 -0.81 1.07 9.35
N GLY A 9 -0.21 2.11 9.94
CA GLY A 9 0.83 2.92 9.30
C GLY A 9 0.30 4.16 8.56
N PRO A 10 0.17 5.31 9.23
CA PRO A 10 -0.32 6.56 8.64
C PRO A 10 0.79 7.30 7.88
N GLY A 11 1.42 6.63 6.91
CA GLY A 11 2.25 7.26 5.90
C GLY A 11 1.41 8.04 4.89
N LEU A 12 1.94 8.34 3.71
CA LEU A 12 1.22 9.04 2.64
C LEU A 12 -0.12 8.35 2.32
N LEU A 13 -0.08 7.05 1.98
CA LEU A 13 -1.28 6.29 1.59
C LEU A 13 -2.24 6.12 2.76
N GLY A 14 -1.75 5.67 3.94
CA GLY A 14 -2.61 5.42 5.09
C GLY A 14 -3.30 6.68 5.60
N ALA A 15 -2.60 7.81 5.62
CA ALA A 15 -3.18 9.10 5.97
C ALA A 15 -4.19 9.58 4.94
N SER A 16 -3.91 9.43 3.64
CA SER A 16 -4.85 9.77 2.56
C SER A 16 -6.12 8.91 2.62
N ILE A 17 -5.99 7.61 2.97
CA ILE A 17 -7.15 6.74 3.20
C ILE A 17 -8.00 7.28 4.36
N CYS A 18 -7.39 7.66 5.49
CA CYS A 18 -8.13 8.24 6.62
C CYS A 18 -8.92 9.49 6.20
N LEU A 19 -8.28 10.42 5.49
CA LEU A 19 -8.93 11.63 5.00
C LEU A 19 -10.09 11.32 4.04
N ALA A 20 -9.87 10.45 3.05
CA ALA A 20 -10.89 10.07 2.08
C ALA A 20 -12.06 9.30 2.72
N VAL A 21 -11.79 8.41 3.69
CA VAL A 21 -12.83 7.68 4.45
C VAL A 21 -13.69 8.64 5.27
N ARG A 22 -13.09 9.66 5.87
CA ARG A 22 -13.81 10.67 6.64
C ARG A 22 -14.65 11.57 5.74
N GLU A 23 -14.06 12.14 4.71
CA GLU A 23 -14.74 13.04 3.76
C GLU A 23 -15.96 12.37 3.11
N ARG A 24 -15.83 11.08 2.75
CA ARG A 24 -16.88 10.31 2.07
C ARG A 24 -17.79 9.53 3.04
N CYS A 25 -17.63 9.73 4.35
CA CYS A 25 -18.44 9.11 5.39
C CYS A 25 -18.52 7.59 5.29
N LEU A 26 -17.40 6.91 4.95
CA LEU A 26 -17.38 5.45 4.72
C LEU A 26 -17.30 4.64 6.02
N ALA A 27 -16.84 5.24 7.12
CA ALA A 27 -16.79 4.61 8.44
C ALA A 27 -17.29 5.55 9.53
N ARG A 28 -17.89 4.97 10.58
CA ARG A 28 -18.28 5.71 11.80
C ARG A 28 -17.07 6.02 12.67
N ARG A 29 -16.10 5.10 12.71
CA ARG A 29 -14.90 5.20 13.55
C ARG A 29 -13.67 4.84 12.73
N ILE A 30 -12.62 5.66 12.85
CA ILE A 30 -11.32 5.45 12.25
C ILE A 30 -10.30 5.30 13.38
N VAL A 31 -9.63 4.16 13.41
CA VAL A 31 -8.54 3.85 14.33
C VAL A 31 -7.23 3.84 13.53
N VAL A 32 -6.18 4.43 14.06
CA VAL A 32 -4.86 4.44 13.43
C VAL A 32 -3.85 3.82 14.37
N TRP A 33 -3.09 2.87 13.87
CA TRP A 33 -1.93 2.35 14.57
C TRP A 33 -0.64 3.04 14.10
N THR A 34 0.18 3.46 15.05
CA THR A 34 1.51 4.00 14.79
C THR A 34 2.53 3.34 15.70
N ARG A 35 3.72 3.04 15.16
CA ARG A 35 4.83 2.48 15.94
C ARG A 35 5.42 3.47 16.92
N LYS A 36 5.43 4.77 16.58
CA LYS A 36 6.07 5.83 17.36
C LYS A 36 5.04 6.73 18.03
N GLU A 37 5.14 6.92 19.34
CA GLU A 37 4.29 7.87 20.08
C GLU A 37 4.36 9.30 19.54
N SER A 38 5.53 9.72 19.05
CA SER A 38 5.68 11.03 18.41
C SER A 38 4.76 11.23 17.21
N SER A 39 4.40 10.16 16.52
CA SER A 39 3.45 10.19 15.40
C SER A 39 2.00 10.32 15.85
N ASN A 40 1.67 9.93 17.10
CA ASN A 40 0.29 10.00 17.63
C ASN A 40 -0.25 11.42 17.65
N LYS A 41 0.55 12.36 18.16
CA LYS A 41 0.17 13.76 18.26
C LYS A 41 -0.07 14.35 16.87
N LYS A 42 0.82 14.05 15.94
CA LYS A 42 0.74 14.50 14.54
C LYS A 42 -0.47 13.90 13.83
N SER A 43 -0.72 12.60 13.99
CA SER A 43 -1.90 11.94 13.41
C SER A 43 -3.20 12.55 13.94
N LYS A 44 -3.30 12.82 15.24
CA LYS A 44 -4.49 13.47 15.83
C LYS A 44 -4.70 14.91 15.36
N GLN A 45 -3.64 15.63 15.02
CA GLN A 45 -3.72 17.01 14.57
C GLN A 45 -4.07 17.13 13.08
N ASN A 46 -3.51 16.25 12.26
CA ASN A 46 -3.58 16.35 10.80
C ASN A 46 -4.68 15.49 10.17
N LEU A 47 -5.12 14.45 10.89
CA LEU A 47 -6.14 13.51 10.41
C LEU A 47 -7.36 13.61 11.32
N ASP A 48 -8.53 13.71 10.72
CA ASP A 48 -9.81 13.63 11.44
C ASP A 48 -10.12 12.16 11.78
N ILE A 49 -9.43 11.65 12.82
CA ILE A 49 -9.52 10.26 13.28
C ILE A 49 -9.97 10.18 14.73
N ASP A 50 -10.61 9.08 15.10
CA ASP A 50 -11.20 8.92 16.43
C ASP A 50 -10.17 8.45 17.47
N HIS A 51 -9.29 7.53 17.10
CA HIS A 51 -8.28 6.97 18.00
C HIS A 51 -6.94 6.72 17.32
N VAL A 52 -5.88 6.93 18.11
CA VAL A 52 -4.52 6.49 17.78
C VAL A 52 -4.07 5.52 18.84
N VAL A 53 -3.59 4.36 18.43
CA VAL A 53 -3.19 3.24 19.30
C VAL A 53 -1.75 2.83 18.95
N ASN A 54 -0.95 2.52 19.96
CA ASN A 54 0.43 2.02 19.77
C ASN A 54 0.52 0.50 19.93
N ASP A 55 -0.43 -0.12 20.63
CA ASP A 55 -0.55 -1.57 20.64
C ASP A 55 -1.20 -2.05 19.35
N LEU A 56 -0.46 -2.91 18.62
CA LEU A 56 -0.87 -3.38 17.31
C LEU A 56 -2.09 -4.31 17.40
N GLU A 57 -2.09 -5.23 18.36
CA GLU A 57 -3.16 -6.20 18.54
C GLU A 57 -4.45 -5.52 19.02
N GLU A 58 -4.34 -4.55 19.93
CA GLU A 58 -5.47 -3.75 20.40
C GLU A 58 -6.10 -2.93 19.28
N SER A 59 -5.27 -2.39 18.37
CA SER A 59 -5.73 -1.50 17.30
C SER A 59 -6.75 -2.13 16.35
N VAL A 60 -6.70 -3.46 16.16
CA VAL A 60 -7.56 -4.18 15.21
C VAL A 60 -8.84 -4.74 15.84
N VAL A 61 -8.95 -4.70 17.18
CA VAL A 61 -10.11 -5.24 17.89
C VAL A 61 -11.40 -4.51 17.47
N GLY A 62 -12.40 -5.29 17.09
CA GLY A 62 -13.71 -4.76 16.67
C GLY A 62 -13.77 -4.14 15.28
N SER A 63 -12.67 -4.14 14.51
CA SER A 63 -12.63 -3.56 13.19
C SER A 63 -13.37 -4.39 12.15
N ASP A 64 -14.21 -3.75 11.35
CA ASP A 64 -14.85 -4.37 10.19
C ASP A 64 -13.86 -4.49 9.01
N MET A 65 -12.92 -3.54 8.94
CA MET A 65 -11.85 -3.55 7.95
C MET A 65 -10.52 -3.10 8.57
N VAL A 66 -9.44 -3.81 8.23
CA VAL A 66 -8.05 -3.45 8.59
C VAL A 66 -7.26 -3.24 7.31
N ILE A 67 -6.60 -2.09 7.18
CA ILE A 67 -5.81 -1.71 6.00
C ILE A 67 -4.35 -1.56 6.40
N LEU A 68 -3.48 -2.41 5.85
CA LEU A 68 -2.04 -2.42 6.11
C LEU A 68 -1.33 -1.47 5.15
N CYS A 69 -0.83 -0.36 5.68
CA CYS A 69 -0.15 0.70 4.92
C CYS A 69 1.32 0.86 5.33
N THR A 70 1.94 -0.22 5.75
CA THR A 70 3.37 -0.30 6.11
C THR A 70 4.20 -0.84 4.94
N PRO A 71 5.54 -0.75 4.97
CA PRO A 71 6.41 -1.35 3.97
C PRO A 71 6.12 -2.84 3.73
N VAL A 72 6.22 -3.29 2.48
CA VAL A 72 5.78 -4.62 2.03
C VAL A 72 6.42 -5.77 2.83
N GLU A 73 7.70 -5.64 3.17
CA GLU A 73 8.48 -6.62 3.95
C GLU A 73 7.99 -6.79 5.39
N THR A 74 7.25 -5.80 5.93
CA THR A 74 6.73 -5.86 7.31
C THR A 74 5.33 -6.47 7.39
N ILE A 75 4.59 -6.51 6.28
CA ILE A 75 3.20 -6.95 6.25
C ILE A 75 3.01 -8.39 6.73
N PRO A 76 3.83 -9.38 6.31
CA PRO A 76 3.71 -10.75 6.79
C PRO A 76 3.77 -10.87 8.32
N GLN A 77 4.73 -10.22 8.96
CA GLN A 77 4.88 -10.22 10.42
C GLN A 77 3.69 -9.54 11.13
N ILE A 78 3.18 -8.45 10.56
CA ILE A 78 1.99 -7.78 11.10
C ILE A 78 0.78 -8.71 11.04
N LEU A 79 0.57 -9.42 9.93
CA LEU A 79 -0.53 -10.37 9.77
C LEU A 79 -0.47 -11.49 10.82
N GLU A 80 0.73 -12.04 11.11
CA GLU A 80 0.93 -13.06 12.14
C GLU A 80 0.50 -12.58 13.53
N LEU A 81 0.83 -11.33 13.88
CA LEU A 81 0.50 -10.75 15.18
C LEU A 81 -1.00 -10.47 15.34
N ILE A 82 -1.67 -9.99 14.28
CA ILE A 82 -3.05 -9.52 14.39
C ILE A 82 -4.11 -10.58 14.13
N VAL A 83 -3.78 -11.67 13.41
CA VAL A 83 -4.79 -12.62 12.87
C VAL A 83 -5.72 -13.19 13.94
N GLN A 84 -5.23 -13.44 15.15
CA GLN A 84 -6.01 -13.96 16.28
C GLN A 84 -6.90 -12.92 16.98
N LYS A 85 -6.69 -11.63 16.70
CA LYS A 85 -7.43 -10.51 17.31
C LYS A 85 -8.46 -9.92 16.36
N LEU A 86 -8.48 -10.39 15.12
CA LEU A 86 -9.42 -9.91 14.12
C LEU A 86 -10.86 -10.27 14.49
N LYS A 87 -11.75 -9.35 14.20
CA LYS A 87 -13.19 -9.60 14.31
C LYS A 87 -13.60 -10.65 13.28
N ASN A 88 -14.50 -11.56 13.69
CA ASN A 88 -15.10 -12.50 12.77
C ASN A 88 -15.71 -11.78 11.57
N ASP A 89 -15.51 -12.36 10.38
CA ASP A 89 -16.06 -11.85 9.12
C ASP A 89 -15.54 -10.45 8.71
N SER A 90 -14.46 -9.96 9.36
CA SER A 90 -13.80 -8.72 8.95
C SER A 90 -13.02 -8.89 7.64
N ILE A 91 -12.71 -7.76 7.01
CA ILE A 91 -11.83 -7.69 5.83
C ILE A 91 -10.47 -7.19 6.28
N VAL A 92 -9.42 -7.89 5.87
CA VAL A 92 -8.04 -7.41 5.96
C VAL A 92 -7.50 -7.21 4.55
N THR A 93 -6.92 -6.06 4.32
CA THR A 93 -6.31 -5.70 3.04
C THR A 93 -5.02 -4.92 3.24
N ASP A 94 -4.21 -4.80 2.21
CA ASP A 94 -2.99 -4.03 2.22
C ASP A 94 -2.93 -3.03 1.05
N VAL A 95 -1.90 -2.21 1.01
CA VAL A 95 -1.65 -1.27 -0.10
C VAL A 95 -0.27 -1.49 -0.74
N GLY A 96 0.35 -2.63 -0.48
CA GLY A 96 1.69 -2.94 -0.93
C GLY A 96 1.83 -3.01 -2.44
N SER A 97 3.02 -2.70 -2.94
CA SER A 97 3.34 -2.73 -4.37
C SER A 97 3.68 -4.13 -4.90
N VAL A 98 3.82 -5.12 -4.03
CA VAL A 98 4.04 -6.54 -4.35
C VAL A 98 2.97 -7.38 -3.67
N LYS A 99 2.47 -8.44 -4.32
CA LYS A 99 1.31 -9.19 -3.83
C LYS A 99 1.60 -10.66 -3.53
N LEU A 100 2.50 -11.29 -4.27
CA LEU A 100 2.63 -12.75 -4.21
C LEU A 100 3.08 -13.25 -2.83
N SER A 101 4.11 -12.62 -2.24
CA SER A 101 4.62 -12.98 -0.91
C SER A 101 3.57 -12.73 0.18
N ILE A 102 2.95 -11.55 0.16
CA ILE A 102 1.91 -11.14 1.12
C ILE A 102 0.70 -12.08 1.06
N CYS A 103 0.17 -12.33 -0.14
CA CYS A 103 -1.01 -13.19 -0.32
C CYS A 103 -0.72 -14.65 0.02
N ARG A 104 0.52 -15.14 -0.18
CA ARG A 104 0.93 -16.48 0.21
C ARG A 104 0.90 -16.63 1.73
N THR A 105 1.54 -15.72 2.46
CA THR A 105 1.52 -15.71 3.94
C THR A 105 0.09 -15.58 4.47
N ALA A 106 -0.67 -14.64 3.93
CA ALA A 106 -2.06 -14.46 4.33
C ALA A 106 -2.90 -15.72 4.09
N LYS A 107 -2.73 -16.41 2.95
CA LYS A 107 -3.45 -17.65 2.67
C LYS A 107 -3.26 -18.71 3.76
N ASP A 108 -2.05 -18.84 4.28
CA ASP A 108 -1.76 -19.83 5.32
C ASP A 108 -2.31 -19.40 6.69
N LEU A 109 -2.15 -18.15 7.06
CA LEU A 109 -2.63 -17.62 8.33
C LEU A 109 -4.16 -17.60 8.43
N PHE A 110 -4.85 -17.25 7.34
CA PHE A 110 -6.31 -17.10 7.34
C PHE A 110 -7.07 -18.42 7.13
N LYS A 111 -6.39 -19.56 6.94
CA LYS A 111 -7.04 -20.90 6.91
C LYS A 111 -7.82 -21.21 8.19
N SER A 112 -7.34 -20.76 9.34
CA SER A 112 -7.95 -20.98 10.65
C SER A 112 -8.69 -19.75 11.20
N SER A 113 -8.76 -18.68 10.43
CA SER A 113 -9.45 -17.44 10.80
C SER A 113 -10.79 -17.32 10.09
N SER A 114 -11.77 -16.73 10.77
CA SER A 114 -13.04 -16.34 10.15
C SER A 114 -13.01 -14.95 9.49
N ALA A 115 -11.89 -14.24 9.58
CA ALA A 115 -11.65 -13.01 8.82
C ALA A 115 -11.23 -13.31 7.37
N ASN A 116 -11.31 -12.32 6.50
CA ASN A 116 -11.06 -12.46 5.07
C ASN A 116 -9.89 -11.57 4.65
N PHE A 117 -8.83 -12.15 4.07
CA PHE A 117 -7.75 -11.39 3.47
C PHE A 117 -7.94 -11.25 1.95
N ILE A 118 -7.84 -10.03 1.45
CA ILE A 118 -7.84 -9.72 0.02
C ILE A 118 -6.78 -8.67 -0.22
N GLY A 119 -5.72 -9.00 -0.96
CA GLY A 119 -4.67 -8.03 -1.29
C GLY A 119 -5.20 -6.90 -2.16
N SER A 120 -4.70 -5.70 -1.93
CA SER A 120 -4.95 -4.53 -2.77
C SER A 120 -3.65 -3.82 -3.13
N HIS A 121 -3.62 -3.21 -4.29
CA HIS A 121 -2.57 -2.29 -4.69
C HIS A 121 -3.20 -1.06 -5.35
N PRO A 122 -3.46 0.01 -4.58
CA PRO A 122 -3.81 1.29 -5.16
C PRO A 122 -2.59 1.87 -5.89
N MET A 123 -2.69 2.01 -7.21
CA MET A 123 -1.65 2.59 -8.07
C MET A 123 -1.62 4.12 -7.88
N ALA A 124 -1.45 4.53 -6.64
CA ALA A 124 -1.43 5.92 -6.19
C ALA A 124 -0.19 6.15 -5.33
N GLY A 125 0.36 7.34 -5.40
CA GLY A 125 1.55 7.72 -4.67
C GLY A 125 2.17 8.96 -5.28
N SER A 126 3.24 9.41 -4.68
CA SER A 126 4.11 10.45 -5.22
C SER A 126 5.55 10.19 -4.75
N GLU A 127 6.49 10.94 -5.26
CA GLU A 127 7.87 10.99 -4.77
C GLU A 127 7.97 11.48 -3.32
N LYS A 128 6.93 12.16 -2.83
CA LYS A 128 6.85 12.66 -1.45
C LYS A 128 6.41 11.56 -0.49
N SER A 129 6.97 11.55 0.70
CA SER A 129 6.67 10.58 1.75
C SER A 129 6.11 11.24 3.01
N GLY A 130 5.33 10.48 3.79
CA GLY A 130 4.78 10.92 5.06
C GLY A 130 3.39 11.54 4.99
N MET A 131 2.76 11.68 6.16
CA MET A 131 1.36 12.13 6.29
C MET A 131 1.14 13.61 5.94
N ASP A 132 2.18 14.42 5.88
CA ASP A 132 2.07 15.86 5.57
C ASP A 132 1.66 16.11 4.11
N TYR A 133 1.85 15.13 3.25
CA TYR A 133 1.50 15.19 1.84
C TYR A 133 0.20 14.42 1.52
N ALA A 134 -0.49 13.93 2.56
CA ALA A 134 -1.73 13.21 2.38
C ALA A 134 -2.86 14.13 1.90
N THR A 135 -3.66 13.60 0.97
CA THR A 135 -4.87 14.26 0.47
C THR A 135 -5.99 13.24 0.30
N ALA A 136 -7.23 13.65 0.49
CA ALA A 136 -8.38 12.77 0.27
C ALA A 136 -8.57 12.40 -1.21
N SER A 137 -8.08 13.25 -2.13
CA SER A 137 -8.18 13.05 -3.58
C SER A 137 -7.04 12.22 -4.19
N LEU A 138 -6.09 11.71 -3.37
CA LEU A 138 -4.93 10.96 -3.86
C LEU A 138 -5.32 9.76 -4.76
N PHE A 139 -6.49 9.20 -4.53
CA PHE A 139 -6.96 7.97 -5.17
C PHE A 139 -7.84 8.20 -6.40
N GLU A 140 -8.29 9.42 -6.64
CA GLU A 140 -9.23 9.74 -7.72
C GLU A 140 -8.66 9.39 -9.10
N ASP A 141 -9.49 8.70 -9.89
CA ASP A 141 -9.18 8.25 -11.26
C ASP A 141 -7.93 7.34 -11.37
N ARG A 142 -7.46 6.79 -10.25
CA ARG A 142 -6.30 5.88 -10.22
C ARG A 142 -6.76 4.42 -10.24
N PRO A 143 -5.99 3.52 -10.89
CA PRO A 143 -6.27 2.09 -10.82
C PRO A 143 -6.00 1.54 -9.41
N CYS A 144 -6.85 0.59 -8.98
CA CYS A 144 -6.59 -0.26 -7.81
C CYS A 144 -6.68 -1.73 -8.24
N ILE A 145 -5.65 -2.51 -7.97
CA ILE A 145 -5.63 -3.93 -8.32
C ILE A 145 -5.97 -4.75 -7.08
N LEU A 146 -7.09 -5.48 -7.11
CA LEU A 146 -7.46 -6.44 -6.08
C LEU A 146 -6.94 -7.82 -6.44
N THR A 147 -6.30 -8.47 -5.47
CA THR A 147 -5.67 -9.78 -5.66
C THR A 147 -6.20 -10.79 -4.64
N PRO A 148 -7.45 -11.28 -4.79
CA PRO A 148 -7.96 -12.37 -3.98
C PRO A 148 -7.15 -13.65 -4.22
N ALA A 149 -7.04 -14.52 -3.21
CA ALA A 149 -6.49 -15.86 -3.42
C ALA A 149 -7.28 -16.59 -4.52
N VAL A 150 -6.62 -17.49 -5.25
CA VAL A 150 -7.25 -18.22 -6.38
C VAL A 150 -8.49 -19.00 -5.93
N ASP A 151 -8.46 -19.51 -4.71
CA ASP A 151 -9.54 -20.27 -4.06
C ASP A 151 -10.44 -19.41 -3.14
N PHE A 152 -10.36 -18.09 -3.24
CA PHE A 152 -11.17 -17.16 -2.44
C PHE A 152 -12.65 -17.25 -2.84
N LYS A 153 -13.52 -17.63 -1.89
CA LYS A 153 -14.93 -17.93 -2.14
C LYS A 153 -15.90 -16.82 -1.71
N ASN A 154 -15.49 -15.95 -0.78
CA ASN A 154 -16.40 -14.95 -0.20
C ASN A 154 -16.59 -13.76 -1.15
N GLN A 155 -17.47 -13.94 -2.14
CA GLN A 155 -17.74 -12.91 -3.16
C GLN A 155 -18.36 -11.64 -2.55
N GLU A 156 -19.07 -11.75 -1.44
CA GLU A 156 -19.64 -10.59 -0.75
C GLU A 156 -18.53 -9.67 -0.22
N LYS A 157 -17.51 -10.24 0.44
CA LYS A 157 -16.37 -9.47 0.95
C LYS A 157 -15.51 -8.89 -0.17
N PHE A 158 -15.35 -9.63 -1.25
CA PHE A 158 -14.69 -9.10 -2.44
C PHE A 158 -15.42 -7.86 -3.00
N ASN A 159 -16.74 -7.96 -3.15
CA ASN A 159 -17.55 -6.85 -3.65
C ASN A 159 -17.55 -5.66 -2.68
N LEU A 160 -17.59 -5.92 -1.37
CA LEU A 160 -17.54 -4.87 -0.36
C LEU A 160 -16.21 -4.10 -0.40
N LEU A 161 -15.08 -4.80 -0.53
CA LEU A 161 -13.77 -4.18 -0.70
C LEU A 161 -13.66 -3.42 -2.03
N LYS A 162 -14.19 -3.99 -3.12
CA LYS A 162 -14.26 -3.31 -4.41
C LYS A 162 -15.02 -1.99 -4.31
N ILE A 163 -16.23 -2.00 -3.75
CA ILE A 163 -17.04 -0.80 -3.54
C ILE A 163 -16.31 0.21 -2.64
N PHE A 164 -15.58 -0.25 -1.63
CA PHE A 164 -14.77 0.65 -0.79
C PHE A 164 -13.76 1.44 -1.62
N TRP A 165 -12.96 0.78 -2.47
CA TRP A 165 -11.98 1.47 -3.31
C TRP A 165 -12.64 2.35 -4.39
N GLU A 166 -13.76 1.90 -4.96
CA GLU A 166 -14.55 2.72 -5.91
C GLU A 166 -15.11 3.98 -5.25
N ASN A 167 -15.54 3.89 -3.99
CA ASN A 167 -15.95 5.07 -3.22
C ASN A 167 -14.78 6.01 -2.89
N LEU A 168 -13.54 5.53 -2.92
CA LEU A 168 -12.34 6.39 -2.85
C LEU A 168 -11.98 7.02 -4.21
N GLY A 169 -12.77 6.76 -5.26
CA GLY A 169 -12.58 7.30 -6.60
C GLY A 169 -11.71 6.44 -7.50
N MET A 170 -11.40 5.19 -7.10
CA MET A 170 -10.50 4.33 -7.87
C MET A 170 -11.22 3.50 -8.93
N VAL A 171 -10.49 3.16 -10.00
CA VAL A 171 -10.92 2.17 -11.00
C VAL A 171 -10.38 0.80 -10.61
N VAL A 172 -11.28 -0.11 -10.19
CA VAL A 172 -10.87 -1.40 -9.62
C VAL A 172 -10.68 -2.47 -10.70
N HIS A 173 -9.54 -3.13 -10.67
CA HIS A 173 -9.17 -4.27 -11.50
C HIS A 173 -8.95 -5.51 -10.63
N LYS A 174 -9.31 -6.70 -11.13
CA LYS A 174 -9.03 -7.98 -10.47
C LYS A 174 -7.91 -8.71 -11.20
N LYS A 175 -6.90 -9.17 -10.47
CA LYS A 175 -5.81 -10.05 -10.95
C LYS A 175 -5.52 -11.11 -9.91
N THR A 176 -4.86 -12.19 -10.31
CA THR A 176 -4.20 -13.07 -9.34
C THR A 176 -2.94 -12.39 -8.81
N PRO A 177 -2.44 -12.75 -7.59
CA PRO A 177 -1.19 -12.20 -7.06
C PRO A 177 0.01 -12.38 -8.01
N PHE A 178 0.08 -13.52 -8.68
CA PHE A 178 1.14 -13.81 -9.68
C PHE A 178 1.04 -12.91 -10.92
N GLU A 179 -0.16 -12.79 -11.50
CA GLU A 179 -0.37 -11.88 -12.65
C GLU A 179 -0.06 -10.43 -12.29
N HIS A 180 -0.46 -10.01 -11.08
CA HIS A 180 -0.14 -8.68 -10.57
C HIS A 180 1.36 -8.43 -10.59
N ASP A 181 2.15 -9.27 -9.90
CA ASP A 181 3.59 -9.04 -9.74
C ASP A 181 4.32 -9.08 -11.09
N ARG A 182 3.90 -9.99 -12.01
CA ARG A 182 4.43 -10.04 -13.38
C ARG A 182 4.11 -8.78 -14.19
N ILE A 183 2.90 -8.24 -14.09
CA ILE A 183 2.51 -7.02 -14.81
C ILE A 183 3.24 -5.81 -14.23
N ILE A 184 3.27 -5.69 -12.90
CA ILE A 184 3.86 -4.55 -12.23
C ILE A 184 5.39 -4.53 -12.35
N SER A 185 6.04 -5.69 -12.50
CA SER A 185 7.48 -5.73 -12.81
C SER A 185 7.82 -4.98 -14.09
N GLN A 186 7.00 -5.08 -15.13
CA GLN A 186 7.20 -4.40 -16.42
C GLN A 186 6.77 -2.93 -16.40
N LEU A 187 5.61 -2.64 -15.80
CA LEU A 187 4.99 -1.32 -15.91
C LEU A 187 5.49 -0.31 -14.86
N SER A 188 6.10 -0.79 -13.78
CA SER A 188 6.51 0.05 -12.64
C SER A 188 7.94 -0.24 -12.18
N HIS A 189 8.24 -1.49 -11.83
CA HIS A 189 9.50 -1.83 -11.16
C HIS A 189 10.70 -1.70 -12.09
N LEU A 190 10.62 -2.21 -13.32
CA LEU A 190 11.70 -2.10 -14.31
C LEU A 190 11.96 -0.64 -14.70
N PRO A 191 10.97 0.19 -15.02
CA PRO A 191 11.20 1.62 -15.26
C PRO A 191 11.89 2.32 -14.10
N HIS A 192 11.51 2.04 -12.86
CA HIS A 192 12.16 2.63 -11.69
C HIS A 192 13.61 2.14 -11.53
N LEU A 193 13.88 0.85 -11.71
CA LEU A 193 15.22 0.29 -11.66
C LEU A 193 16.15 0.94 -12.70
N ILE A 194 15.67 1.04 -13.95
CA ILE A 194 16.44 1.67 -15.05
C ILE A 194 16.72 3.15 -14.72
N SER A 195 15.72 3.86 -14.24
CA SER A 195 15.86 5.25 -13.81
C SER A 195 16.90 5.41 -12.70
N SER A 196 16.86 4.53 -11.69
CA SER A 196 17.80 4.54 -10.57
C SER A 196 19.24 4.24 -11.02
N VAL A 197 19.42 3.24 -11.90
CA VAL A 197 20.74 2.90 -12.47
C VAL A 197 21.27 4.06 -13.30
N LEU A 198 20.42 4.67 -14.13
CA LEU A 198 20.80 5.83 -14.94
C LEU A 198 21.20 7.02 -14.05
N SER A 199 20.40 7.33 -13.03
CA SER A 199 20.72 8.39 -12.07
C SER A 199 22.07 8.13 -11.36
N TYR A 200 22.29 6.88 -10.93
CA TYR A 200 23.55 6.48 -10.31
C TYR A 200 24.74 6.61 -11.25
N SER A 201 24.59 6.23 -12.52
CA SER A 201 25.68 6.34 -13.51
C SER A 201 26.14 7.78 -13.78
N LEU A 202 25.31 8.75 -13.42
CA LEU A 202 25.60 10.19 -13.57
C LEU A 202 26.14 10.82 -12.27
N SER A 203 26.34 10.04 -11.21
CA SER A 203 26.78 10.56 -9.91
C SER A 203 28.15 11.26 -9.97
N ASP A 204 29.04 10.73 -10.80
CA ASP A 204 30.41 11.23 -10.97
C ASP A 204 30.57 12.31 -12.06
N SER A 205 29.46 12.64 -12.77
CA SER A 205 29.47 13.70 -13.79
C SER A 205 29.70 15.07 -13.15
N GLY A 206 30.55 15.88 -13.79
CA GLY A 206 30.81 17.26 -13.40
C GLY A 206 29.56 18.15 -13.54
N GLU A 207 29.60 19.31 -12.91
CA GLU A 207 28.52 20.29 -12.98
C GLU A 207 28.30 20.78 -14.43
N ASP A 208 29.38 21.07 -15.14
CA ASP A 208 29.37 21.49 -16.54
C ASP A 208 28.74 20.41 -17.46
N GLU A 209 28.98 19.11 -17.16
CA GLU A 209 28.41 18.01 -17.95
C GLU A 209 26.91 17.88 -17.69
N ARG A 210 26.47 18.10 -16.46
CA ARG A 210 25.04 18.05 -16.09
C ARG A 210 24.23 19.18 -16.71
N GLU A 211 24.85 20.34 -16.97
CA GLU A 211 24.22 21.45 -17.69
C GLU A 211 23.83 21.08 -19.13
N LEU A 212 24.57 20.12 -19.75
CA LEU A 212 24.26 19.63 -21.08
C LEU A 212 23.10 18.66 -21.14
N ALA A 213 22.51 18.28 -19.98
CA ALA A 213 21.42 17.33 -19.89
C ALA A 213 20.14 17.88 -20.54
N GLY A 214 19.69 17.22 -21.59
CA GLY A 214 18.43 17.51 -22.25
C GLY A 214 17.21 17.07 -21.42
N GLN A 215 16.01 17.50 -21.85
CA GLN A 215 14.75 17.20 -21.17
C GLN A 215 14.49 15.69 -21.04
N GLY A 216 14.83 14.89 -22.05
CA GLY A 216 14.66 13.44 -22.03
C GLY A 216 15.37 12.76 -20.86
N LEU A 217 16.62 13.17 -20.55
CA LEU A 217 17.33 12.65 -19.38
C LEU A 217 16.63 13.04 -18.07
N LYS A 218 16.24 14.31 -17.96
CA LYS A 218 15.54 14.82 -16.76
C LYS A 218 14.23 14.08 -16.48
N ASP A 219 13.47 13.77 -17.52
CA ASP A 219 12.22 13.01 -17.40
C ASP A 219 12.48 11.57 -16.96
N MET A 220 13.54 10.94 -17.48
CA MET A 220 13.89 9.57 -17.09
C MET A 220 14.37 9.47 -15.65
N ILE A 221 15.26 10.36 -15.19
CA ILE A 221 15.81 10.29 -13.83
C ILE A 221 14.80 10.74 -12.75
N ARG A 222 13.77 11.52 -13.11
CA ARG A 222 12.72 11.95 -12.17
C ARG A 222 12.01 10.76 -11.49
N ILE A 223 11.90 9.63 -12.17
CA ILE A 223 11.26 8.42 -11.62
C ILE A 223 12.06 7.87 -10.43
N SER A 224 13.38 8.09 -10.38
CA SER A 224 14.26 7.61 -9.30
C SER A 224 14.19 8.42 -8.00
N GLU A 225 13.41 9.49 -7.93
CA GLU A 225 13.27 10.34 -6.73
C GLU A 225 12.49 9.66 -5.57
N GLY A 226 12.01 8.43 -5.77
CA GLY A 226 11.35 7.65 -4.74
C GLY A 226 12.27 7.31 -3.55
N GLU A 227 11.66 7.03 -2.38
CA GLU A 227 12.38 6.68 -1.15
C GLU A 227 13.20 5.39 -1.35
N PRO A 228 14.55 5.40 -1.20
CA PRO A 228 15.41 4.27 -1.59
C PRO A 228 15.12 2.96 -0.83
N ASN A 229 14.83 3.02 0.48
CA ASN A 229 14.56 1.82 1.26
C ASN A 229 13.24 1.17 0.84
N LEU A 230 12.21 1.98 0.55
CA LEU A 230 10.93 1.48 0.05
C LEU A 230 11.11 0.74 -1.28
N TRP A 231 11.82 1.35 -2.22
CA TRP A 231 12.04 0.77 -3.53
C TRP A 231 12.94 -0.46 -3.49
N SER A 232 13.98 -0.46 -2.64
CA SER A 232 14.82 -1.64 -2.41
C SER A 232 13.97 -2.83 -1.94
N GLY A 233 13.07 -2.65 -0.99
CA GLY A 233 12.15 -3.68 -0.53
C GLY A 233 11.25 -4.19 -1.67
N ILE A 234 10.64 -3.28 -2.44
CA ILE A 234 9.77 -3.63 -3.58
C ILE A 234 10.52 -4.46 -4.64
N LEU A 235 11.71 -3.98 -5.06
CA LEU A 235 12.51 -4.65 -6.10
C LEU A 235 12.97 -6.03 -5.65
N MET A 236 13.38 -6.17 -4.39
CA MET A 236 13.83 -7.46 -3.84
C MET A 236 12.69 -8.46 -3.73
N GLU A 237 11.51 -8.04 -3.28
CA GLU A 237 10.32 -8.90 -3.18
C GLU A 237 9.80 -9.36 -4.56
N ASN A 238 10.03 -8.59 -5.63
CA ASN A 238 9.63 -8.96 -7.01
C ASN A 238 10.81 -9.31 -7.91
N LYS A 239 11.95 -9.69 -7.34
CA LYS A 239 13.22 -9.90 -8.04
C LYS A 239 13.12 -10.88 -9.20
N GLU A 240 12.45 -12.01 -9.01
CA GLU A 240 12.37 -13.05 -10.04
C GLU A 240 11.64 -12.55 -11.29
N ASN A 241 10.50 -11.89 -11.14
CA ASN A 241 9.78 -11.29 -12.26
C ASN A 241 10.59 -10.16 -12.91
N LEU A 242 11.33 -9.39 -12.12
CA LEU A 242 12.16 -8.30 -12.62
C LEU A 242 13.33 -8.83 -13.47
N LEU A 243 13.98 -9.91 -13.05
CA LEU A 243 15.05 -10.56 -13.84
C LEU A 243 14.50 -11.08 -15.17
N CYS A 244 13.30 -11.70 -15.16
CA CYS A 244 12.64 -12.12 -16.41
C CYS A 244 12.29 -10.96 -17.37
N CYS A 245 12.28 -9.72 -16.91
CA CYS A 245 12.07 -8.56 -17.78
C CYS A 245 13.38 -8.06 -18.42
N LEU A 246 14.53 -8.50 -17.92
CA LEU A 246 15.86 -8.08 -18.40
C LEU A 246 16.46 -9.09 -19.39
N ASP A 247 15.92 -10.30 -19.45
CA ASP A 247 16.25 -11.37 -20.42
C ASP A 247 15.51 -11.16 -21.76
#